data_13fe60699749d57b08b5f2725f1e6019
#
_entry.id   13fe60699749d57b08b5f2725f1e6019
#
_cell.length_a   1.000
_cell.length_b   1.000
_cell.length_c   1.000
_cell.angle_alpha   90.00
_cell.angle_beta   90.00
_cell.angle_gamma   90.00
#
_symmetry.space_group_name_H-M   'P 1'
#
loop_
_entity.id
_entity.type
_entity.pdbx_description
1 polymer ?
#
loop_
_entity_poly.entity_id
_entity_poly.type
_entity_poly.pdbx_seq_one_letter_code
_entity_poly.pdbx_strand_id
1 'polypeptide(L)'
;MSKVFRDFSKIKSMNKGIIIGIPIIIAIIVGVIAISMTSMEQSDNMEVEDTFDKEISPEETPQVGEKLEDIKKIAEENEYDVLPREWQTSGPFQIDRSEYALGEKIFLRIGGLSFQDKGQVAVMRPLNDTHYSVYLTIPFDGANKDAFNYYLEPQLTKTRGLCSVDDVLGKWALVFRGTNYPNLNFEIINKTLPGTNWEPVC
;
A
#
# COMPACT_ATOMS: atom_id res chain seq x y z
N MET A 1 19.61 -34.00 -44.57
CA MET A 1 21.06 -33.73 -44.59
C MET A 1 21.32 -32.31 -45.04
N SER A 2 22.12 -31.58 -44.26
CA SER A 2 22.73 -30.29 -44.60
C SER A 2 21.81 -29.06 -44.68
N LYS A 3 21.75 -28.28 -43.56
CA LYS A 3 21.79 -26.80 -43.49
C LYS A 3 21.53 -26.29 -42.05
N VAL A 4 22.44 -26.60 -41.16
CA VAL A 4 22.54 -25.94 -39.86
C VAL A 4 24.03 -25.70 -39.58
N PHE A 5 24.63 -24.82 -40.31
CA PHE A 5 25.98 -24.30 -40.01
C PHE A 5 26.23 -23.02 -40.82
N ARG A 6 25.65 -21.91 -40.37
CA ARG A 6 26.10 -20.55 -40.73
C ARG A 6 25.34 -19.56 -39.86
N ASP A 7 25.94 -19.17 -38.76
CA ASP A 7 25.95 -17.79 -38.25
C ASP A 7 26.69 -17.70 -36.91
N PHE A 8 27.99 -18.01 -36.98
CA PHE A 8 28.92 -17.74 -35.87
C PHE A 8 29.96 -16.67 -36.22
N SER A 9 29.63 -15.72 -37.10
CA SER A 9 30.59 -14.69 -37.51
C SER A 9 30.17 -13.26 -37.30
N LYS A 10 29.32 -12.99 -36.29
CA LYS A 10 28.90 -11.61 -35.99
C LYS A 10 29.11 -11.16 -34.53
N ILE A 11 30.13 -11.71 -33.88
CA ILE A 11 30.65 -11.16 -32.63
C ILE A 11 32.01 -10.53 -32.91
N LYS A 12 32.02 -9.43 -33.63
CA LYS A 12 33.22 -8.63 -33.79
C LYS A 12 32.86 -7.16 -33.83
N SER A 13 32.68 -6.59 -32.66
CA SER A 13 32.96 -5.19 -32.28
C SER A 13 32.45 -4.94 -30.86
N MET A 14 33.08 -5.54 -29.89
CA MET A 14 33.02 -4.97 -28.54
C MET A 14 33.89 -3.73 -28.53
N ASN A 15 33.29 -2.57 -28.35
CA ASN A 15 34.00 -1.29 -28.24
C ASN A 15 35.07 -1.39 -27.16
N LYS A 16 36.34 -1.11 -27.52
CA LYS A 16 37.47 -1.12 -26.58
C LYS A 16 37.27 -0.30 -25.33
N GLY A 17 36.34 0.69 -25.33
CA GLY A 17 35.97 1.51 -24.16
C GLY A 17 35.20 0.74 -23.07
N ILE A 18 34.46 -0.32 -23.41
CA ILE A 18 33.70 -1.09 -22.42
C ILE A 18 34.61 -2.00 -21.59
N ILE A 19 35.69 -2.50 -22.22
CA ILE A 19 36.65 -3.41 -21.56
C ILE A 19 37.47 -2.69 -20.50
N ILE A 20 37.73 -1.37 -20.69
CA ILE A 20 38.51 -0.56 -19.74
C ILE A 20 37.60 -0.08 -18.56
N GLY A 21 36.31 0.15 -18.79
CA GLY A 21 35.39 0.62 -17.78
C GLY A 21 35.07 -0.39 -16.66
N ILE A 22 34.98 -1.67 -17.01
CA ILE A 22 34.64 -2.76 -16.07
C ILE A 22 35.64 -2.89 -14.90
N PRO A 23 37.01 -2.96 -15.16
CA PRO A 23 37.95 -3.07 -14.05
C PRO A 23 37.99 -1.82 -13.15
N ILE A 24 37.71 -0.64 -13.68
CA ILE A 24 37.65 0.58 -12.86
C ILE A 24 36.45 0.55 -11.89
N ILE A 25 35.28 0.09 -12.34
CA ILE A 25 34.09 -0.04 -11.49
C ILE A 25 34.33 -1.09 -10.39
N ILE A 26 34.96 -2.20 -10.71
CA ILE A 26 35.30 -3.25 -9.73
C ILE A 26 36.29 -2.71 -8.69
N ALA A 27 37.29 -1.94 -9.12
CA ALA A 27 38.27 -1.31 -8.20
C ALA A 27 37.61 -0.32 -7.23
N ILE A 28 36.62 0.45 -7.68
CA ILE A 28 35.86 1.38 -6.82
C ILE A 28 35.02 0.61 -5.80
N ILE A 29 34.34 -0.45 -6.21
CA ILE A 29 33.52 -1.28 -5.31
C ILE A 29 34.38 -1.94 -4.23
N VAL A 30 35.52 -2.52 -4.60
CA VAL A 30 36.46 -3.12 -3.66
C VAL A 30 37.05 -2.07 -2.71
N GLY A 31 37.34 -0.86 -3.20
CA GLY A 31 37.81 0.24 -2.38
C GLY A 31 36.81 0.69 -1.32
N VAL A 32 35.52 0.79 -1.67
CA VAL A 32 34.45 1.17 -0.74
C VAL A 32 34.25 0.10 0.34
N ILE A 33 34.33 -1.17 -0.01
CA ILE A 33 34.21 -2.30 0.94
C ILE A 33 35.40 -2.29 1.91
N ALA A 34 36.62 -2.05 1.41
CA ALA A 34 37.81 -2.00 2.25
C ALA A 34 37.76 -0.83 3.26
N ILE A 35 37.28 0.35 2.84
CA ILE A 35 37.10 1.51 3.73
C ILE A 35 36.02 1.22 4.80
N SER A 36 34.95 0.52 4.43
CA SER A 36 33.89 0.13 5.36
C SER A 36 34.37 -0.87 6.40
N MET A 37 35.28 -1.79 6.04
CA MET A 37 35.84 -2.77 6.96
C MET A 37 36.89 -2.17 7.91
N THR A 38 37.70 -1.20 7.44
CA THR A 38 38.69 -0.53 8.30
C THR A 38 38.06 0.43 9.29
N SER A 39 36.88 0.98 9.02
CA SER A 39 36.14 1.79 10.00
C SER A 39 35.41 0.96 11.07
N MET A 40 35.32 -0.36 10.94
CA MET A 40 34.77 -1.26 11.97
C MET A 40 35.82 -1.77 12.98
N GLU A 41 37.12 -1.65 12.69
CA GLU A 41 38.16 -2.13 13.62
C GLU A 41 38.68 -1.06 14.61
N GLN A 42 38.14 0.16 14.57
CA GLN A 42 38.54 1.22 15.50
C GLN A 42 37.40 1.65 16.44
N SER A 43 36.63 0.67 16.88
CA SER A 43 35.75 0.80 18.05
C SER A 43 36.38 0.01 19.20
N ASP A 44 37.61 0.42 19.55
CA ASP A 44 38.21 0.01 20.81
C ASP A 44 37.45 0.70 21.96
N ASN A 45 36.90 -0.15 22.84
CA ASN A 45 36.60 0.13 24.23
C ASN A 45 35.82 1.44 24.51
N MET A 46 34.63 1.57 23.96
CA MET A 46 33.55 2.13 24.74
C MET A 46 33.08 0.97 25.64
N GLU A 47 33.53 0.97 26.90
CA GLU A 47 32.75 0.40 27.98
C GLU A 47 31.37 0.99 27.85
N VAL A 48 30.47 0.25 27.23
CA VAL A 48 29.04 0.49 27.36
C VAL A 48 28.76 0.11 28.80
N GLU A 49 28.95 1.10 29.71
CA GLU A 49 28.30 1.01 30.99
C GLU A 49 26.85 0.62 30.68
N ASP A 50 26.45 -0.48 31.27
CA ASP A 50 25.10 -1.03 31.29
C ASP A 50 24.10 -0.01 31.87
N THR A 51 23.85 1.07 31.10
CA THR A 51 22.82 2.07 31.43
C THR A 51 21.47 1.68 30.85
N PHE A 52 21.36 0.47 30.26
CA PHE A 52 20.08 -0.05 29.79
C PHE A 52 19.24 -0.72 30.88
N ASP A 53 19.78 -0.97 32.06
CA ASP A 53 19.05 -1.52 33.22
C ASP A 53 18.35 -0.48 34.09
N LYS A 54 18.29 0.79 33.66
CA LYS A 54 17.35 1.68 34.26
C LYS A 54 16.05 1.55 33.48
N GLU A 55 15.17 0.65 33.91
CA GLU A 55 13.74 0.71 33.58
C GLU A 55 13.29 2.15 33.84
N ILE A 56 13.21 2.95 32.77
CA ILE A 56 12.57 4.28 32.82
C ILE A 56 11.10 3.96 33.02
N SER A 57 10.69 3.91 34.29
CA SER A 57 9.28 3.83 34.60
C SER A 57 8.57 5.02 33.94
N PRO A 58 7.51 4.79 33.19
CA PRO A 58 6.73 5.87 32.54
C PRO A 58 6.19 6.90 33.53
N GLU A 59 6.23 6.59 34.82
CA GLU A 59 5.76 7.47 35.91
C GLU A 59 6.74 8.61 36.26
N GLU A 60 8.01 8.55 35.82
CA GLU A 60 9.00 9.56 36.20
C GLU A 60 8.95 10.86 35.40
N THR A 61 8.19 10.91 34.30
CA THR A 61 7.96 12.14 33.53
C THR A 61 6.47 12.47 33.47
N PRO A 62 6.00 13.47 34.23
CA PRO A 62 4.59 13.84 34.28
C PRO A 62 3.93 14.04 32.92
N GLN A 63 4.67 14.57 31.95
CA GLN A 63 4.19 14.80 30.59
C GLN A 63 3.99 13.49 29.77
N VAL A 64 4.74 12.41 30.10
CA VAL A 64 4.58 11.11 29.42
C VAL A 64 3.40 10.36 30.02
N GLY A 65 3.20 10.44 31.33
CA GLY A 65 2.04 9.88 32.02
C GLY A 65 0.71 10.47 31.52
N GLU A 66 0.65 11.79 31.43
CA GLU A 66 -0.55 12.52 30.95
C GLU A 66 -0.87 12.14 29.47
N LYS A 67 0.15 12.07 28.61
CA LYS A 67 -0.05 11.61 27.22
C LYS A 67 -0.48 10.16 27.11
N LEU A 68 0.00 9.28 27.98
CA LEU A 68 -0.41 7.87 27.98
C LEU A 68 -1.85 7.71 28.47
N GLU A 69 -2.29 8.52 29.45
CA GLU A 69 -3.68 8.55 29.89
C GLU A 69 -4.60 9.08 28.78
N ASP A 70 -4.21 10.14 28.08
CA ASP A 70 -4.94 10.67 26.94
C ASP A 70 -5.05 9.63 25.81
N ILE A 71 -3.96 8.91 25.50
CA ILE A 71 -3.96 7.82 24.49
C ILE A 71 -4.89 6.68 24.93
N LYS A 72 -4.85 6.28 26.22
CA LYS A 72 -5.76 5.25 26.74
C LYS A 72 -7.20 5.69 26.66
N LYS A 73 -7.49 6.93 27.05
CA LYS A 73 -8.84 7.49 26.98
C LYS A 73 -9.35 7.57 25.55
N ILE A 74 -8.53 8.02 24.61
CA ILE A 74 -8.86 8.02 23.18
C ILE A 74 -9.06 6.59 22.66
N ALA A 75 -8.28 5.62 23.11
CA ALA A 75 -8.44 4.21 22.74
C ALA A 75 -9.72 3.59 23.32
N GLU A 76 -10.09 3.95 24.57
CA GLU A 76 -11.32 3.49 25.21
C GLU A 76 -12.57 4.17 24.61
N GLU A 77 -12.49 5.45 24.27
CA GLU A 77 -13.57 6.19 23.59
C GLU A 77 -13.77 5.73 22.15
N ASN A 78 -12.70 5.23 21.49
CA ASN A 78 -12.74 4.64 20.18
C ASN A 78 -12.56 3.12 20.29
N GLU A 79 -13.54 2.44 20.83
CA GLU A 79 -13.60 0.98 20.91
C GLU A 79 -13.64 0.37 19.49
N TYR A 80 -12.49 0.46 18.80
CA TYR A 80 -12.34 -0.03 17.43
C TYR A 80 -11.77 -1.44 17.44
N ASP A 81 -12.65 -2.42 17.38
CA ASP A 81 -12.29 -3.79 17.07
C ASP A 81 -12.19 -3.96 15.55
N VAL A 82 -11.02 -4.42 15.10
CA VAL A 82 -10.82 -4.74 13.68
C VAL A 82 -11.78 -5.85 13.29
N LEU A 83 -12.70 -5.54 12.38
CA LEU A 83 -13.67 -6.52 11.87
C LEU A 83 -12.94 -7.69 11.20
N PRO A 84 -13.42 -8.93 11.37
CA PRO A 84 -12.83 -10.10 10.74
C PRO A 84 -12.84 -9.97 9.21
N ARG A 85 -11.81 -10.50 8.55
CA ARG A 85 -11.76 -10.52 7.09
C ARG A 85 -12.67 -11.59 6.55
N GLU A 86 -13.66 -11.16 5.79
CA GLU A 86 -14.58 -12.00 5.04
C GLU A 86 -14.51 -11.65 3.55
N TRP A 87 -13.71 -12.39 2.81
CA TRP A 87 -13.50 -12.12 1.40
C TRP A 87 -14.77 -12.21 0.59
N GLN A 88 -15.14 -11.12 -0.05
CA GLN A 88 -16.18 -11.10 -1.08
C GLN A 88 -15.52 -11.23 -2.45
N THR A 89 -16.10 -12.06 -3.30
CA THR A 89 -15.53 -12.40 -4.61
C THR A 89 -16.53 -12.20 -5.73
N SER A 90 -16.09 -11.61 -6.82
CA SER A 90 -16.82 -11.47 -8.07
C SER A 90 -15.88 -11.72 -9.25
N GLY A 91 -15.86 -12.94 -9.77
CA GLY A 91 -14.88 -13.36 -10.77
C GLY A 91 -13.45 -13.17 -10.28
N PRO A 92 -12.61 -12.40 -11.02
CA PRO A 92 -11.23 -12.12 -10.64
C PRO A 92 -11.08 -11.03 -9.56
N PHE A 93 -12.18 -10.41 -9.14
CA PHE A 93 -12.18 -9.28 -8.19
C PHE A 93 -12.56 -9.74 -6.79
N GLN A 94 -11.81 -9.28 -5.80
CA GLN A 94 -12.03 -9.63 -4.39
C GLN A 94 -11.79 -8.40 -3.50
N ILE A 95 -12.65 -8.22 -2.50
CA ILE A 95 -12.42 -7.28 -1.39
C ILE A 95 -12.36 -8.06 -0.08
N ASP A 96 -11.60 -7.56 0.86
CA ASP A 96 -11.30 -8.29 2.10
C ASP A 96 -12.42 -8.25 3.15
N ARG A 97 -13.41 -7.33 3.02
CA ARG A 97 -14.54 -7.21 3.96
C ARG A 97 -15.77 -6.61 3.29
N SER A 98 -16.91 -6.70 4.00
CA SER A 98 -18.16 -6.03 3.64
C SER A 98 -18.37 -4.70 4.38
N GLU A 99 -17.68 -4.49 5.49
CA GLU A 99 -17.80 -3.29 6.32
C GLU A 99 -16.41 -2.72 6.64
N TYR A 100 -16.30 -1.40 6.65
CA TYR A 100 -15.08 -0.66 6.95
C TYR A 100 -15.38 0.54 7.83
N ALA A 101 -14.49 0.84 8.78
CA ALA A 101 -14.53 2.08 9.52
C ALA A 101 -13.95 3.23 8.70
N LEU A 102 -14.27 4.46 9.10
CA LEU A 102 -13.64 5.68 8.58
C LEU A 102 -12.13 5.65 8.80
N GLY A 103 -11.35 5.84 7.72
CA GLY A 103 -9.89 5.78 7.74
C GLY A 103 -9.29 4.39 7.48
N GLU A 104 -10.11 3.35 7.40
CA GLU A 104 -9.61 2.05 6.98
C GLU A 104 -9.30 1.99 5.49
N LYS A 105 -8.27 1.21 5.17
CA LYS A 105 -7.90 0.90 3.78
C LYS A 105 -8.65 -0.33 3.31
N ILE A 106 -9.43 -0.14 2.26
CA ILE A 106 -10.15 -1.20 1.57
C ILE A 106 -9.18 -1.89 0.63
N PHE A 107 -8.95 -3.17 0.84
CA PHE A 107 -8.05 -3.95 0.00
C PHE A 107 -8.81 -4.60 -1.15
N LEU A 108 -8.54 -4.14 -2.36
CA LEU A 108 -9.03 -4.74 -3.60
C LEU A 108 -7.93 -5.60 -4.21
N ARG A 109 -8.19 -6.89 -4.31
CA ARG A 109 -7.35 -7.85 -5.03
C ARG A 109 -7.98 -8.15 -6.38
N ILE A 110 -7.18 -8.10 -7.41
CA ILE A 110 -7.54 -8.50 -8.77
C ILE A 110 -6.58 -9.61 -9.16
N GLY A 111 -7.09 -10.78 -9.54
CA GLY A 111 -6.23 -11.91 -9.86
C GLY A 111 -6.90 -12.95 -10.73
N GLY A 112 -6.15 -13.45 -11.73
CA GLY A 112 -6.67 -14.40 -12.70
C GLY A 112 -7.53 -13.75 -13.78
N LEU A 113 -7.25 -12.50 -14.16
CA LEU A 113 -7.83 -11.88 -15.35
C LEU A 113 -7.50 -12.73 -16.58
N SER A 114 -8.51 -13.05 -17.38
CA SER A 114 -8.29 -13.64 -18.68
C SER A 114 -7.74 -12.60 -19.67
N PHE A 115 -7.11 -13.07 -20.73
CA PHE A 115 -6.61 -12.20 -21.81
C PHE A 115 -7.70 -11.28 -22.40
N GLN A 116 -8.96 -11.67 -22.31
CA GLN A 116 -10.10 -10.93 -22.84
C GLN A 116 -10.70 -9.95 -21.83
N ASP A 117 -10.36 -10.08 -20.55
CA ASP A 117 -10.88 -9.20 -19.50
C ASP A 117 -10.23 -7.82 -19.60
N LYS A 118 -10.99 -6.87 -20.09
CA LYS A 118 -10.54 -5.49 -20.26
C LYS A 118 -11.65 -4.52 -19.85
N GLY A 119 -11.28 -3.51 -19.06
CA GLY A 119 -12.26 -2.55 -18.59
C GLY A 119 -11.74 -1.68 -17.47
N GLN A 120 -12.64 -1.34 -16.56
CA GLN A 120 -12.31 -0.55 -15.38
C GLN A 120 -13.19 -0.91 -14.19
N VAL A 121 -12.60 -0.96 -13.01
CA VAL A 121 -13.33 -0.96 -11.76
C VAL A 121 -13.75 0.47 -11.46
N ALA A 122 -15.04 0.75 -11.47
CA ALA A 122 -15.58 2.02 -11.02
C ALA A 122 -15.97 1.91 -9.56
N VAL A 123 -15.29 2.65 -8.69
CA VAL A 123 -15.66 2.78 -7.29
C VAL A 123 -16.75 3.83 -7.18
N MET A 124 -17.91 3.39 -6.72
CA MET A 124 -19.11 4.19 -6.65
C MET A 124 -19.39 4.58 -5.21
N ARG A 125 -19.43 5.89 -4.91
CA ARG A 125 -19.86 6.40 -3.62
C ARG A 125 -21.37 6.65 -3.58
N PRO A 126 -22.05 6.49 -2.46
CA PRO A 126 -23.45 6.87 -2.33
C PRO A 126 -23.58 8.41 -2.35
N LEU A 127 -24.62 8.91 -2.98
CA LEU A 127 -25.11 10.28 -2.84
C LEU A 127 -26.36 10.32 -1.96
N ASN A 128 -27.14 9.26 -2.05
CA ASN A 128 -28.30 8.96 -1.24
C ASN A 128 -28.63 7.45 -1.40
N ASP A 129 -29.74 7.00 -0.84
CA ASP A 129 -30.15 5.58 -0.85
C ASP A 129 -30.28 4.96 -2.24
N THR A 130 -30.45 5.76 -3.30
CA THR A 130 -30.74 5.29 -4.64
C THR A 130 -29.74 5.79 -5.71
N HIS A 131 -28.93 6.79 -5.39
CA HIS A 131 -28.02 7.41 -6.36
C HIS A 131 -26.57 7.28 -5.93
N TYR A 132 -25.74 7.05 -6.92
CA TYR A 132 -24.30 6.90 -6.76
C TYR A 132 -23.53 7.86 -7.69
N SER A 133 -22.35 8.26 -7.27
CA SER A 133 -21.40 8.94 -8.15
C SER A 133 -20.08 8.17 -8.21
N VAL A 134 -19.35 8.34 -9.31
CA VAL A 134 -18.02 7.73 -9.45
C VAL A 134 -17.03 8.46 -8.55
N TYR A 135 -16.45 7.75 -7.60
CA TYR A 135 -15.38 8.25 -6.75
C TYR A 135 -14.02 8.18 -7.46
N LEU A 136 -13.69 7.02 -8.02
CA LEU A 136 -12.50 6.81 -8.85
C LEU A 136 -12.69 5.62 -9.80
N THR A 137 -11.80 5.51 -10.77
CA THR A 137 -11.75 4.36 -11.69
C THR A 137 -10.35 3.77 -11.72
N ILE A 138 -10.27 2.43 -11.72
CA ILE A 138 -9.04 1.65 -11.78
C ILE A 138 -9.09 0.83 -13.07
N PRO A 139 -8.27 1.13 -14.09
CA PRO A 139 -8.25 0.36 -15.33
C PRO A 139 -7.64 -1.02 -15.10
N PHE A 140 -8.16 -2.02 -15.81
CA PHE A 140 -7.57 -3.35 -15.88
C PHE A 140 -7.55 -3.85 -17.33
N ASP A 141 -6.55 -4.67 -17.64
CA ASP A 141 -6.36 -5.28 -18.95
C ASP A 141 -5.57 -6.58 -18.75
N GLY A 142 -6.28 -7.72 -18.77
CA GLY A 142 -5.70 -9.03 -18.55
C GLY A 142 -4.67 -9.46 -19.62
N ALA A 143 -4.68 -8.81 -20.80
CA ALA A 143 -3.64 -9.00 -21.80
C ALA A 143 -2.29 -8.43 -21.39
N ASN A 144 -2.30 -7.37 -20.59
CA ASN A 144 -1.08 -6.69 -20.13
C ASN A 144 -0.67 -7.12 -18.72
N LYS A 145 -1.67 -7.37 -17.85
CA LYS A 145 -1.43 -7.72 -16.45
C LYS A 145 -2.61 -8.55 -15.92
N ASP A 146 -2.34 -9.77 -15.57
CA ASP A 146 -3.32 -10.75 -15.11
C ASP A 146 -3.71 -10.62 -13.63
N ALA A 147 -2.86 -9.97 -12.82
CA ALA A 147 -3.11 -9.79 -11.40
C ALA A 147 -2.45 -8.53 -10.84
N PHE A 148 -3.15 -7.85 -9.94
CA PHE A 148 -2.61 -6.74 -9.15
C PHE A 148 -3.49 -6.44 -7.93
N ASN A 149 -2.94 -5.68 -6.98
CA ASN A 149 -3.64 -5.23 -5.80
C ASN A 149 -3.81 -3.72 -5.82
N TYR A 150 -4.88 -3.24 -5.19
CA TYR A 150 -5.13 -1.83 -5.03
C TYR A 150 -5.64 -1.55 -3.62
N TYR A 151 -5.15 -0.47 -2.99
CA TYR A 151 -5.65 0.02 -1.73
C TYR A 151 -6.48 1.27 -1.97
N LEU A 152 -7.73 1.22 -1.57
CA LEU A 152 -8.66 2.32 -1.62
C LEU A 152 -8.83 2.89 -0.21
N GLU A 153 -8.64 4.18 -0.06
CA GLU A 153 -8.84 4.91 1.18
C GLU A 153 -9.69 6.16 0.89
N PRO A 154 -11.01 6.09 1.11
CA PRO A 154 -11.87 7.25 0.97
C PRO A 154 -11.49 8.33 1.98
N GLN A 155 -11.22 9.54 1.48
CA GLN A 155 -10.81 10.69 2.29
C GLN A 155 -11.65 11.91 1.96
N LEU A 156 -11.81 12.82 2.93
CA LEU A 156 -12.44 14.10 2.71
C LEU A 156 -11.62 14.94 1.71
N THR A 157 -12.29 15.44 0.68
CA THR A 157 -11.64 16.26 -0.35
C THR A 157 -12.65 17.11 -1.11
N LYS A 158 -12.43 18.40 -1.15
CA LYS A 158 -13.25 19.38 -1.91
C LYS A 158 -13.38 19.02 -3.38
N THR A 159 -12.29 18.54 -4.00
CA THR A 159 -12.24 18.23 -5.42
C THR A 159 -13.18 17.12 -5.84
N ARG A 160 -13.57 16.26 -4.92
CA ARG A 160 -14.52 15.16 -5.14
C ARG A 160 -15.88 15.39 -4.47
N GLY A 161 -16.07 16.56 -3.85
CA GLY A 161 -17.28 16.88 -3.11
C GLY A 161 -17.53 15.98 -1.90
N LEU A 162 -16.45 15.58 -1.23
CA LEU A 162 -16.47 14.87 0.04
C LEU A 162 -16.08 15.87 1.12
N CYS A 163 -17.04 16.60 1.64
CA CYS A 163 -16.82 17.74 2.53
C CYS A 163 -16.87 17.37 4.00
N SER A 164 -17.67 16.37 4.33
CA SER A 164 -17.92 15.91 5.70
C SER A 164 -17.92 14.38 5.76
N VAL A 165 -17.94 13.85 6.96
CA VAL A 165 -18.06 12.41 7.24
C VAL A 165 -19.27 11.81 6.56
N ASP A 166 -20.42 12.51 6.57
CA ASP A 166 -21.67 12.05 5.99
C ASP A 166 -21.55 11.78 4.46
N ASP A 167 -20.63 12.46 3.79
CA ASP A 167 -20.36 12.23 2.35
C ASP A 167 -19.58 10.93 2.08
N VAL A 168 -18.99 10.33 3.12
CA VAL A 168 -18.19 9.10 3.03
C VAL A 168 -18.96 7.90 3.54
N LEU A 169 -19.85 8.09 4.52
CA LEU A 169 -20.63 7.03 5.14
C LEU A 169 -21.62 6.38 4.17
N GLY A 170 -21.94 5.11 4.43
CA GLY A 170 -22.99 4.38 3.76
C GLY A 170 -22.49 3.32 2.78
N LYS A 171 -23.39 2.89 1.89
CA LYS A 171 -23.19 1.72 1.01
C LYS A 171 -22.50 2.12 -0.29
N TRP A 172 -21.30 1.61 -0.47
CA TRP A 172 -20.49 1.78 -1.66
C TRP A 172 -20.59 0.56 -2.59
N ALA A 173 -20.25 0.74 -3.86
CA ALA A 173 -20.22 -0.35 -4.82
C ALA A 173 -18.96 -0.31 -5.69
N LEU A 174 -18.45 -1.49 -6.03
CA LEU A 174 -17.46 -1.71 -7.08
C LEU A 174 -18.17 -2.25 -8.31
N VAL A 175 -18.15 -1.49 -9.38
CA VAL A 175 -18.80 -1.82 -10.66
C VAL A 175 -17.72 -2.16 -11.68
N PHE A 176 -17.78 -3.35 -12.25
CA PHE A 176 -16.78 -3.87 -13.20
C PHE A 176 -17.22 -3.60 -14.64
N ARG A 177 -16.93 -2.36 -15.12
CA ARG A 177 -17.30 -1.93 -16.47
C ARG A 177 -16.43 -2.62 -17.51
N GLY A 178 -17.08 -3.12 -18.57
CA GLY A 178 -16.44 -3.89 -19.63
C GLY A 178 -16.48 -5.41 -19.41
N THR A 179 -17.11 -5.86 -18.34
CA THR A 179 -17.32 -7.26 -18.01
C THR A 179 -18.76 -7.52 -17.55
N ASN A 180 -19.13 -8.79 -17.40
CA ASN A 180 -20.43 -9.21 -16.87
C ASN A 180 -20.36 -9.69 -15.40
N TYR A 181 -19.27 -9.40 -14.70
CA TYR A 181 -19.14 -9.78 -13.29
C TYR A 181 -20.11 -8.95 -12.42
N PRO A 182 -20.79 -9.58 -11.45
CA PRO A 182 -21.67 -8.87 -10.53
C PRO A 182 -20.90 -7.85 -9.69
N ASN A 183 -21.57 -6.76 -9.34
CA ASN A 183 -20.99 -5.74 -8.48
C ASN A 183 -20.63 -6.31 -7.09
N LEU A 184 -19.57 -5.81 -6.48
CA LEU A 184 -19.28 -5.99 -5.07
C LEU A 184 -19.76 -4.76 -4.29
N ASN A 185 -20.40 -4.99 -3.15
CA ASN A 185 -20.88 -3.91 -2.29
C ASN A 185 -20.19 -3.99 -0.95
N PHE A 186 -19.92 -2.83 -0.37
CA PHE A 186 -19.40 -2.69 0.98
C PHE A 186 -19.99 -1.44 1.64
N GLU A 187 -19.87 -1.35 2.95
CA GLU A 187 -20.38 -0.22 3.72
C GLU A 187 -19.25 0.44 4.51
N ILE A 188 -19.24 1.75 4.51
CA ILE A 188 -18.41 2.53 5.42
C ILE A 188 -19.29 2.97 6.58
N ILE A 189 -19.00 2.43 7.76
CA ILE A 189 -19.77 2.64 8.97
C ILE A 189 -19.25 3.83 9.78
N ASN A 190 -20.09 4.40 10.63
CA ASN A 190 -19.75 5.52 11.52
C ASN A 190 -18.93 5.05 12.74
N LYS A 191 -17.80 4.41 12.47
CA LYS A 191 -16.72 4.13 13.42
C LYS A 191 -15.45 4.72 12.85
N THR A 192 -14.62 5.32 13.68
CA THR A 192 -13.41 6.01 13.23
C THR A 192 -12.17 5.24 13.66
N LEU A 193 -11.24 5.05 12.73
CA LEU A 193 -9.94 4.48 13.05
C LEU A 193 -9.16 5.45 13.95
N PRO A 194 -8.64 5.02 15.10
CA PRO A 194 -7.86 5.89 15.99
C PRO A 194 -6.71 6.59 15.28
N GLY A 195 -6.53 7.88 15.53
CA GLY A 195 -5.48 8.70 14.94
C GLY A 195 -5.79 9.29 13.55
N THR A 196 -7.02 9.11 13.03
CA THR A 196 -7.46 9.76 11.80
C THR A 196 -8.24 11.05 12.12
N ASN A 197 -8.09 12.08 11.26
CA ASN A 197 -8.81 13.34 11.38
C ASN A 197 -9.92 13.43 10.33
N TRP A 198 -11.14 13.72 10.77
CA TRP A 198 -12.33 13.82 9.93
C TRP A 198 -13.02 15.18 10.05
N GLU A 199 -12.26 16.24 10.32
CA GLU A 199 -12.79 17.60 10.32
C GLU A 199 -13.30 17.98 8.93
N PRO A 200 -14.46 18.62 8.82
CA PRO A 200 -15.00 19.09 7.54
C PRO A 200 -13.99 19.96 6.78
N VAL A 201 -13.87 19.71 5.45
CA VAL A 201 -12.88 20.40 4.60
C VAL A 201 -13.51 21.44 3.66
N CYS A 202 -14.82 21.57 3.62
CA CYS A 202 -15.56 22.60 2.90
C CYS A 202 -16.22 23.52 3.94
#